data_d9d53f8e80895ba1d4ddfbc24699f61d
#
_entry.id   d9d53f8e80895ba1d4ddfbc24699f61d
#
_cell.length_a   1.000
_cell.length_b   1.000
_cell.length_c   1.000
_cell.angle_alpha   90.00
_cell.angle_beta   90.00
_cell.angle_gamma   90.00
#
_symmetry.space_group_name_H-M   'P 1'
#
loop_
_entity.id
_entity.type
_entity.pdbx_description
1 polymer ?
#
loop_
_entity_poly.entity_id
_entity_poly.type
_entity_poly.pdbx_seq_one_letter_code
_entity_poly.pdbx_strand_id
1 'polypeptide(L)'
;MRASIPSLLFRCKRSGRLTLMALALLGQARATELPLFLGAPLPAVTSNMAHVACLPPTDPLELAVWRVTTAGGRPDLSCGNAFVEYQRLPRSSSAPVDAFDQIAAQIREAKSEVLLASMEWHAGEGRPGWTVALAVRDLYARVQANPAAYPQGMSVRLMLGNFPDLQRADWATLPLALVRDLRTLGVPLQDAGVGWSLSVLNYRYFPHSHVKLHVIDGRDLTVAGFNFTDTHLPLNERNGGLHDLHDLGLRMTGPVAQDGVAAFDDLWRHSRQVRCPGDVRPEQVGAACTLGDPDRITHPAAATEAVTTGTARAFMLHRRPGVDQADRAHLSLLGAATTQIDLMQATFSPLLTCWYAYLNPDECTYDTLPVYLRAVVDAIGRGVRVRVLMVDYGIDTAANRSGAALVRLMARQLGKEELFEARYTTFAMHTKALAVDGRMVLAGSMNFHFSAWGSLGLAEAALATSDLAAVQQQKASFEDVWANGSRPVPREWWMRNVASGSAATPADLPVSRLSHP
;
A
#
# COMPACT_ATOMS: atom_id res chain seq x y z
N MET A 1 -2.17 53.71 29.63
CA MET A 1 -3.01 53.22 28.50
C MET A 1 -2.31 52.02 27.91
N ARG A 2 -2.81 50.82 28.21
CA ARG A 2 -2.32 49.53 27.69
C ARG A 2 -3.21 49.15 26.51
N ALA A 3 -2.65 49.01 25.31
CA ALA A 3 -3.34 48.51 24.15
C ALA A 3 -3.09 47.00 24.02
N SER A 4 -4.18 46.24 24.02
CA SER A 4 -4.22 44.80 23.84
C SER A 4 -4.02 44.47 22.37
N ILE A 5 -3.12 43.54 22.07
CA ILE A 5 -2.97 42.89 20.74
C ILE A 5 -3.69 41.55 20.80
N PRO A 6 -4.63 41.28 19.90
CA PRO A 6 -5.41 40.04 19.93
C PRO A 6 -4.67 38.88 19.27
N SER A 7 -4.87 37.74 19.86
CA SER A 7 -4.51 36.37 19.50
C SER A 7 -4.81 35.97 18.05
N LEU A 8 -3.82 35.94 17.19
CA LEU A 8 -3.92 35.40 15.81
C LEU A 8 -2.77 34.45 15.45
N LEU A 9 -2.18 33.78 16.44
CA LEU A 9 -0.98 32.93 16.25
C LEU A 9 -1.20 31.44 16.60
N PHE A 10 -2.40 30.90 16.49
CA PHE A 10 -2.62 29.53 16.99
C PHE A 10 -3.20 28.54 15.97
N ARG A 11 -3.12 28.76 14.66
CA ARG A 11 -3.61 27.77 13.66
C ARG A 11 -2.64 27.25 12.60
N CYS A 12 -1.34 27.58 12.69
CA CYS A 12 -0.37 27.12 11.68
C CYS A 12 0.64 26.09 12.18
N LYS A 13 0.42 25.43 13.33
CA LYS A 13 1.43 24.60 14.01
C LYS A 13 1.35 23.09 13.80
N ARG A 14 0.36 22.54 13.07
CA ARG A 14 0.26 21.09 12.93
C ARG A 14 0.86 20.49 11.67
N SER A 15 0.86 21.18 10.54
CA SER A 15 1.39 20.62 9.27
C SER A 15 2.89 20.80 9.08
N GLY A 16 3.49 21.86 9.63
CA GLY A 16 4.93 22.12 9.47
C GLY A 16 5.86 21.24 10.35
N ARG A 17 5.31 20.58 11.38
CA ARG A 17 6.13 19.76 12.30
C ARG A 17 6.46 18.37 11.76
N LEU A 18 5.65 17.78 10.91
CA LEU A 18 5.90 16.45 10.35
C LEU A 18 7.06 16.45 9.34
N THR A 19 7.17 17.48 8.51
CA THR A 19 8.24 17.56 7.49
C THR A 19 9.60 17.92 8.10
N LEU A 20 9.63 18.78 9.11
CA LEU A 20 10.86 19.09 9.86
C LEU A 20 11.30 17.93 10.78
N MET A 21 10.37 17.10 11.25
CA MET A 21 10.71 15.93 12.06
C MET A 21 11.36 14.80 11.26
N ALA A 22 11.00 14.59 10.01
CA ALA A 22 11.68 13.63 9.15
C ALA A 22 13.14 14.02 8.88
N LEU A 23 13.42 15.32 8.78
CA LEU A 23 14.78 15.85 8.63
C LEU A 23 15.56 15.93 9.96
N ALA A 24 14.89 16.21 11.09
CA ALA A 24 15.53 16.27 12.40
C ALA A 24 15.86 14.90 12.99
N LEU A 25 15.08 13.85 12.66
CA LEU A 25 15.38 12.47 13.04
C LEU A 25 16.60 11.90 12.31
N LEU A 26 16.95 12.43 11.13
CA LEU A 26 18.19 12.09 10.43
C LEU A 26 19.45 12.73 11.09
N GLY A 27 19.29 13.76 11.92
CA GLY A 27 20.41 14.51 12.52
C GLY A 27 20.76 14.15 13.97
N GLN A 28 19.95 13.36 14.68
CA GLN A 28 20.16 13.02 16.10
C GLN A 28 20.23 11.53 16.42
N ALA A 29 20.22 10.65 15.42
CA ALA A 29 20.55 9.25 15.63
C ALA A 29 22.03 9.14 16.00
N ARG A 30 22.34 9.16 17.31
CA ARG A 30 23.55 8.50 17.79
C ARG A 30 23.53 7.09 17.23
N ALA A 31 24.64 6.69 16.64
CA ALA A 31 24.89 5.38 16.06
C ALA A 31 24.74 4.25 17.10
N THR A 32 23.51 3.97 17.49
CA THR A 32 23.10 2.63 17.88
C THR A 32 22.84 1.95 16.56
N GLU A 33 23.65 0.97 16.21
CA GLU A 33 23.67 0.21 14.99
C GLU A 33 22.24 -0.03 14.47
N LEU A 34 21.81 0.79 13.49
CA LEU A 34 20.68 0.43 12.64
C LEU A 34 21.12 -0.86 11.97
N PRO A 35 20.46 -2.00 12.22
CA PRO A 35 20.85 -3.23 11.54
C PRO A 35 20.72 -2.98 10.04
N LEU A 36 21.86 -2.86 9.38
CA LEU A 36 21.97 -2.79 7.93
C LEU A 36 21.33 -4.06 7.38
N PHE A 37 20.22 -3.90 6.68
CA PHE A 37 19.62 -4.97 5.90
C PHE A 37 20.55 -5.36 4.75
N LEU A 38 21.52 -6.19 5.00
CA LEU A 38 22.27 -6.83 3.96
C LEU A 38 21.44 -8.01 3.44
N GLY A 39 20.74 -7.76 2.36
CA GLY A 39 20.30 -8.64 1.29
C GLY A 39 20.05 -10.12 1.58
N ALA A 40 19.25 -10.48 2.62
CA ALA A 40 18.73 -11.83 2.68
C ALA A 40 17.72 -12.03 1.52
N PRO A 41 17.84 -13.08 0.70
CA PRO A 41 16.87 -13.38 -0.35
C PRO A 41 15.47 -13.58 0.26
N LEU A 42 14.42 -13.38 -0.58
CA LEU A 42 13.07 -13.77 -0.19
C LEU A 42 13.08 -15.24 0.26
N PRO A 43 12.24 -15.60 1.26
CA PRO A 43 12.14 -16.99 1.70
C PRO A 43 11.82 -17.92 0.54
N ALA A 44 12.37 -19.12 0.58
CA ALA A 44 11.99 -20.17 -0.34
C ALA A 44 10.50 -20.48 -0.15
N VAL A 45 9.75 -20.54 -1.24
CA VAL A 45 8.36 -21.01 -1.21
C VAL A 45 8.43 -22.53 -1.09
N THR A 46 8.09 -23.07 0.09
CA THR A 46 8.02 -24.52 0.34
C THR A 46 6.60 -25.03 0.08
N SER A 47 6.05 -24.79 -1.11
CA SER A 47 4.75 -25.36 -1.47
C SER A 47 4.92 -26.76 -2.01
N ASN A 48 4.08 -27.70 -1.54
CA ASN A 48 3.86 -28.97 -2.21
C ASN A 48 3.08 -28.69 -3.51
N MET A 49 3.81 -28.33 -4.57
CA MET A 49 3.21 -28.05 -5.87
C MET A 49 2.70 -29.34 -6.48
N ALA A 50 1.39 -29.56 -6.48
CA ALA A 50 0.77 -30.38 -7.50
C ALA A 50 1.01 -29.66 -8.84
N HIS A 51 1.91 -30.21 -9.67
CA HIS A 51 2.47 -29.56 -10.85
C HIS A 51 1.36 -29.14 -11.85
N VAL A 52 0.95 -27.88 -11.83
CA VAL A 52 0.53 -27.25 -13.07
C VAL A 52 1.83 -26.88 -13.80
N ALA A 53 2.11 -27.48 -14.95
CA ALA A 53 3.25 -27.09 -15.78
C ALA A 53 3.02 -25.64 -16.25
N CYS A 54 3.55 -24.67 -15.51
CA CYS A 54 3.48 -23.27 -15.85
C CYS A 54 4.61 -22.96 -16.82
N LEU A 55 4.28 -22.84 -18.11
CA LEU A 55 5.26 -22.46 -19.14
C LEU A 55 5.58 -20.97 -19.04
N PRO A 56 6.80 -20.56 -19.35
CA PRO A 56 7.15 -19.14 -19.45
C PRO A 56 6.15 -18.41 -20.38
N PRO A 57 5.70 -17.21 -20.03
CA PRO A 57 4.78 -16.45 -20.87
C PRO A 57 5.41 -16.04 -22.19
N THR A 58 4.59 -16.01 -23.24
CA THR A 58 5.00 -15.49 -24.57
C THR A 58 4.68 -14.01 -24.73
N ASP A 59 3.72 -13.50 -23.95
CA ASP A 59 3.38 -12.08 -23.91
C ASP A 59 4.54 -11.25 -23.33
N PRO A 60 5.02 -10.19 -24.01
CA PRO A 60 6.17 -9.40 -23.56
C PRO A 60 5.95 -8.74 -22.18
N LEU A 61 4.73 -8.30 -21.83
CA LEU A 61 4.43 -7.67 -20.55
C LEU A 61 4.49 -8.70 -19.42
N GLU A 62 3.83 -9.84 -19.61
CA GLU A 62 3.90 -10.96 -18.66
C GLU A 62 5.33 -11.45 -18.48
N LEU A 63 6.07 -11.63 -19.60
CA LEU A 63 7.45 -12.10 -19.59
C LEU A 63 8.38 -11.14 -18.83
N ALA A 64 8.16 -9.84 -18.95
CA ALA A 64 8.93 -8.82 -18.24
C ALA A 64 8.80 -8.96 -16.71
N VAL A 65 7.60 -9.23 -16.21
CA VAL A 65 7.34 -9.44 -14.77
C VAL A 65 7.78 -10.84 -14.34
N TRP A 66 7.47 -11.87 -15.13
CA TRP A 66 7.81 -13.27 -14.85
C TRP A 66 9.32 -13.48 -14.62
N ARG A 67 10.18 -12.87 -15.46
CA ARG A 67 11.64 -12.94 -15.30
C ARG A 67 12.11 -12.42 -13.95
N VAL A 68 11.43 -11.43 -13.42
CA VAL A 68 11.78 -10.85 -12.11
C VAL A 68 11.27 -11.74 -10.97
N THR A 69 10.05 -12.26 -11.06
CA THR A 69 9.45 -13.06 -9.98
C THR A 69 10.08 -14.45 -9.87
N THR A 70 10.54 -15.04 -10.98
CA THR A 70 11.21 -16.34 -11.00
C THR A 70 12.74 -16.27 -10.89
N ALA A 71 13.32 -15.06 -10.80
CA ALA A 71 14.75 -14.88 -10.64
C ALA A 71 15.27 -15.63 -9.40
N GLY A 72 16.49 -16.16 -9.51
CA GLY A 72 17.13 -16.93 -8.43
C GLY A 72 16.53 -18.33 -8.22
N GLY A 73 15.80 -18.86 -9.20
CA GLY A 73 15.22 -20.21 -9.15
C GLY A 73 13.93 -20.30 -8.32
N ARG A 74 13.23 -19.20 -8.12
CA ARG A 74 11.91 -19.21 -7.45
C ARG A 74 10.89 -20.01 -8.28
N PRO A 75 9.95 -20.72 -7.60
CA PRO A 75 8.87 -21.41 -8.28
C PRO A 75 8.03 -20.44 -9.12
N ASP A 76 7.54 -20.90 -10.25
CA ASP A 76 6.58 -20.15 -11.07
C ASP A 76 5.15 -20.40 -10.58
N LEU A 77 4.61 -19.45 -9.81
CA LEU A 77 3.25 -19.48 -9.26
C LEU A 77 2.28 -18.61 -10.09
N SER A 78 2.73 -18.13 -11.24
CA SER A 78 1.96 -17.17 -12.04
C SER A 78 0.77 -17.77 -12.76
N CYS A 79 0.75 -19.08 -13.02
CA CYS A 79 -0.33 -19.76 -13.72
C CYS A 79 -1.44 -20.26 -12.79
N GLY A 80 -2.62 -20.51 -13.34
CA GLY A 80 -3.71 -21.20 -12.63
C GLY A 80 -4.46 -20.30 -11.64
N ASN A 81 -4.33 -18.99 -11.77
CA ASN A 81 -4.98 -18.01 -10.91
C ASN A 81 -6.33 -17.56 -11.49
N ALA A 82 -7.15 -16.94 -10.66
CA ALA A 82 -8.39 -16.30 -11.06
C ALA A 82 -8.51 -14.91 -10.42
N PHE A 83 -8.87 -13.92 -11.21
CA PHE A 83 -9.32 -12.64 -10.72
C PHE A 83 -10.67 -12.78 -10.02
N VAL A 84 -10.83 -12.18 -8.85
CA VAL A 84 -12.08 -12.18 -8.11
C VAL A 84 -12.77 -10.83 -8.22
N GLU A 85 -12.08 -9.78 -7.74
CA GLU A 85 -12.66 -8.44 -7.69
C GLU A 85 -11.59 -7.36 -7.40
N TYR A 86 -11.96 -6.10 -7.64
CA TYR A 86 -11.32 -4.97 -6.98
C TYR A 86 -12.10 -4.60 -5.72
N GLN A 87 -11.48 -4.70 -4.56
CA GLN A 87 -12.01 -4.22 -3.29
C GLN A 87 -11.80 -2.72 -3.21
N ARG A 88 -12.88 -1.95 -3.11
CA ARG A 88 -12.84 -0.48 -3.22
C ARG A 88 -13.26 0.21 -1.95
N LEU A 89 -12.70 1.40 -1.72
CA LEU A 89 -13.02 2.35 -0.66
C LEU A 89 -13.23 3.75 -1.27
N PRO A 90 -14.02 4.60 -0.60
CA PRO A 90 -14.98 4.29 0.45
C PRO A 90 -16.23 3.61 -0.12
N ARG A 91 -17.12 3.13 0.77
CA ARG A 91 -18.46 2.72 0.36
C ARG A 91 -19.28 3.91 -0.14
N SER A 92 -20.26 3.63 -0.97
CA SER A 92 -21.18 4.65 -1.51
C SER A 92 -22.63 4.13 -1.49
N SER A 93 -23.58 5.01 -1.79
CA SER A 93 -24.99 4.59 -1.92
C SER A 93 -25.23 3.53 -3.00
N SER A 94 -24.42 3.53 -4.06
CA SER A 94 -24.45 2.53 -5.14
C SER A 94 -23.61 1.28 -4.85
N ALA A 95 -22.67 1.35 -3.91
CA ALA A 95 -21.80 0.25 -3.47
C ALA A 95 -21.71 0.27 -1.93
N PRO A 96 -22.76 -0.24 -1.22
CA PRO A 96 -22.87 -0.14 0.23
C PRO A 96 -21.90 -1.07 0.99
N VAL A 97 -21.35 -2.07 0.32
CA VAL A 97 -20.32 -2.98 0.84
C VAL A 97 -18.97 -2.51 0.34
N ASP A 98 -18.07 -2.20 1.25
CA ASP A 98 -16.72 -1.74 0.92
C ASP A 98 -15.65 -2.82 1.15
N ALA A 99 -14.39 -2.46 0.90
CA ALA A 99 -13.26 -3.35 1.07
C ALA A 99 -13.12 -3.87 2.51
N PHE A 100 -13.45 -3.09 3.53
CA PHE A 100 -13.38 -3.53 4.92
C PHE A 100 -14.41 -4.61 5.23
N ASP A 101 -15.64 -4.46 4.72
CA ASP A 101 -16.70 -5.45 4.85
C ASP A 101 -16.35 -6.75 4.11
N GLN A 102 -15.77 -6.63 2.90
CA GLN A 102 -15.34 -7.76 2.09
C GLN A 102 -14.22 -8.56 2.77
N ILE A 103 -13.20 -7.87 3.31
CA ILE A 103 -12.11 -8.52 4.06
C ILE A 103 -12.64 -9.18 5.33
N ALA A 104 -13.54 -8.51 6.05
CA ALA A 104 -14.18 -9.09 7.23
C ALA A 104 -14.98 -10.36 6.90
N ALA A 105 -15.66 -10.40 5.75
CA ALA A 105 -16.35 -11.59 5.27
C ALA A 105 -15.36 -12.73 4.96
N GLN A 106 -14.24 -12.43 4.29
CA GLN A 106 -13.18 -13.41 4.00
C GLN A 106 -12.59 -14.01 5.29
N ILE A 107 -12.30 -13.16 6.29
CA ILE A 107 -11.80 -13.63 7.60
C ILE A 107 -12.80 -14.58 8.24
N ARG A 108 -14.10 -14.24 8.25
CA ARG A 108 -15.13 -15.12 8.81
C ARG A 108 -15.18 -16.48 8.15
N GLU A 109 -14.90 -16.56 6.86
CA GLU A 109 -14.98 -17.81 6.08
C GLU A 109 -13.69 -18.64 6.08
N ALA A 110 -12.61 -18.15 6.69
CA ALA A 110 -11.33 -18.85 6.78
C ALA A 110 -11.46 -20.25 7.40
N LYS A 111 -10.67 -21.21 6.92
CA LYS A 111 -10.71 -22.62 7.31
C LYS A 111 -9.44 -23.09 8.04
N SER A 112 -8.32 -22.42 7.85
CA SER A 112 -7.03 -22.84 8.41
C SER A 112 -6.16 -21.67 8.83
N GLU A 113 -6.11 -20.58 8.04
CA GLU A 113 -5.19 -19.50 8.28
C GLU A 113 -5.67 -18.15 7.77
N VAL A 114 -5.40 -17.10 8.55
CA VAL A 114 -5.53 -15.68 8.18
C VAL A 114 -4.19 -14.99 8.36
N LEU A 115 -3.62 -14.44 7.30
CA LEU A 115 -2.46 -13.57 7.32
C LEU A 115 -2.89 -12.17 6.87
N LEU A 116 -2.67 -11.16 7.70
CA LEU A 116 -3.03 -9.78 7.39
C LEU A 116 -1.90 -8.84 7.78
N ALA A 117 -1.41 -8.03 6.83
CA ALA A 117 -0.48 -6.95 7.07
C ALA A 117 -1.10 -5.60 6.69
N SER A 118 -0.88 -4.58 7.52
CA SER A 118 -1.27 -3.18 7.28
C SER A 118 -0.25 -2.25 7.91
N MET A 119 -0.05 -1.05 7.33
CA MET A 119 0.84 -0.06 7.93
C MET A 119 0.20 0.58 9.15
N GLU A 120 -1.05 1.02 9.02
CA GLU A 120 -1.80 1.76 10.04
C GLU A 120 -3.08 1.02 10.42
N TRP A 121 -3.53 1.30 11.65
CA TRP A 121 -4.69 0.66 12.24
C TRP A 121 -5.43 1.63 13.17
N HIS A 122 -6.68 1.94 12.86
CA HIS A 122 -7.54 2.69 13.75
C HIS A 122 -8.42 1.72 14.56
N ALA A 123 -8.03 1.56 15.83
CA ALA A 123 -8.71 0.71 16.79
C ALA A 123 -9.92 1.40 17.43
N GLY A 124 -10.81 0.60 18.02
CA GLY A 124 -11.99 1.05 18.75
C GLY A 124 -13.28 0.94 17.95
N GLU A 125 -14.40 0.92 18.68
CA GLU A 125 -15.75 0.70 18.14
C GLU A 125 -16.10 1.69 17.01
N GLY A 126 -16.65 1.14 15.92
CA GLY A 126 -17.07 1.90 14.73
C GLY A 126 -15.92 2.34 13.81
N ARG A 127 -14.69 1.89 14.06
CA ARG A 127 -13.52 2.17 13.20
C ARG A 127 -13.17 0.99 12.33
N PRO A 128 -12.42 1.18 11.22
CA PRO A 128 -12.07 0.09 10.31
C PRO A 128 -11.36 -1.09 10.97
N GLY A 129 -10.43 -0.83 11.90
CA GLY A 129 -9.78 -1.89 12.65
C GLY A 129 -10.74 -2.73 13.50
N TRP A 130 -11.78 -2.11 14.03
CA TRP A 130 -12.81 -2.82 14.81
C TRP A 130 -13.62 -3.79 13.93
N THR A 131 -13.90 -3.44 12.68
CA THR A 131 -14.57 -4.33 11.72
C THR A 131 -13.81 -5.64 11.54
N VAL A 132 -12.48 -5.57 11.43
CA VAL A 132 -11.62 -6.76 11.37
C VAL A 132 -11.62 -7.52 12.71
N ALA A 133 -11.51 -6.80 13.84
CA ALA A 133 -11.53 -7.43 15.16
C ALA A 133 -12.84 -8.19 15.42
N LEU A 134 -13.98 -7.65 14.98
CA LEU A 134 -15.28 -8.33 15.01
C LEU A 134 -15.27 -9.61 14.13
N ALA A 135 -14.69 -9.55 12.94
CA ALA A 135 -14.59 -10.72 12.07
C ALA A 135 -13.72 -11.83 12.69
N VAL A 136 -12.62 -11.46 13.34
CA VAL A 136 -11.77 -12.40 14.09
C VAL A 136 -12.52 -13.01 15.28
N ARG A 137 -13.32 -12.23 16.01
CA ARG A 137 -14.21 -12.74 17.07
C ARG A 137 -15.22 -13.76 16.52
N ASP A 138 -15.86 -13.42 15.40
CA ASP A 138 -16.87 -14.28 14.80
C ASP A 138 -16.22 -15.61 14.31
N LEU A 139 -15.02 -15.53 13.75
CA LEU A 139 -14.23 -16.71 13.38
C LEU A 139 -13.86 -17.55 14.60
N TYR A 140 -13.39 -16.93 15.70
CA TYR A 140 -13.09 -17.63 16.94
C TYR A 140 -14.34 -18.35 17.50
N ALA A 141 -15.49 -17.68 17.53
CA ALA A 141 -16.74 -18.29 17.98
C ALA A 141 -17.15 -19.51 17.11
N ARG A 142 -16.91 -19.46 15.81
CA ARG A 142 -17.15 -20.61 14.89
C ARG A 142 -16.20 -21.77 15.18
N VAL A 143 -14.91 -21.49 15.45
CA VAL A 143 -13.93 -22.52 15.83
C VAL A 143 -14.33 -23.17 17.14
N GLN A 144 -14.76 -22.38 18.15
CA GLN A 144 -15.26 -22.91 19.42
C GLN A 144 -16.51 -23.79 19.26
N ALA A 145 -17.46 -23.35 18.41
CA ALA A 145 -18.70 -24.07 18.20
C ALA A 145 -18.51 -25.41 17.47
N ASN A 146 -17.49 -25.52 16.60
CA ASN A 146 -17.23 -26.73 15.82
C ASN A 146 -15.72 -26.95 15.58
N PRO A 147 -14.93 -27.31 16.59
CA PRO A 147 -13.49 -27.55 16.44
C PRO A 147 -13.17 -28.64 15.41
N ALA A 148 -14.04 -29.61 15.23
CA ALA A 148 -13.86 -30.69 14.26
C ALA A 148 -13.82 -30.22 12.79
N ALA A 149 -14.41 -29.05 12.49
CA ALA A 149 -14.32 -28.43 11.17
C ALA A 149 -12.95 -27.79 10.91
N TYR A 150 -12.08 -27.71 11.93
CA TYR A 150 -10.74 -27.12 11.88
C TYR A 150 -9.68 -28.14 12.33
N PRO A 151 -9.49 -29.25 11.60
CA PRO A 151 -8.67 -30.38 12.06
C PRO A 151 -7.17 -30.04 12.23
N GLN A 152 -6.70 -28.93 11.62
CA GLN A 152 -5.34 -28.43 11.77
C GLN A 152 -5.28 -27.19 12.71
N GLY A 153 -6.39 -26.87 13.38
CA GLY A 153 -6.57 -25.64 14.12
C GLY A 153 -6.82 -24.42 13.21
N MET A 154 -6.91 -23.24 13.82
CA MET A 154 -7.03 -21.94 13.16
C MET A 154 -5.87 -21.03 13.58
N SER A 155 -5.12 -20.52 12.61
CA SER A 155 -4.03 -19.59 12.83
C SER A 155 -4.40 -18.21 12.30
N VAL A 156 -4.39 -17.18 13.15
CA VAL A 156 -4.61 -15.78 12.76
C VAL A 156 -3.34 -14.99 13.06
N ARG A 157 -2.79 -14.30 12.07
CA ARG A 157 -1.58 -13.49 12.20
C ARG A 157 -1.81 -12.10 11.63
N LEU A 158 -1.78 -11.10 12.50
CA LEU A 158 -2.03 -9.70 12.19
C LEU A 158 -0.75 -8.91 12.39
N MET A 159 -0.27 -8.21 11.37
CA MET A 159 1.00 -7.47 11.39
C MET A 159 0.78 -5.99 11.11
N LEU A 160 1.39 -5.14 11.92
CA LEU A 160 1.37 -3.69 11.74
C LEU A 160 2.75 -3.15 11.37
N GLY A 161 2.74 -2.06 10.56
CA GLY A 161 3.91 -1.60 9.84
C GLY A 161 4.94 -0.82 10.64
N ASN A 162 4.79 -0.67 11.97
CA ASN A 162 5.66 0.16 12.80
C ASN A 162 5.66 1.64 12.38
N PHE A 163 4.47 2.18 12.09
CA PHE A 163 4.35 3.60 11.76
C PHE A 163 4.81 4.46 12.96
N PRO A 164 5.62 5.52 12.72
CA PRO A 164 6.17 6.33 13.79
C PRO A 164 5.10 6.90 14.72
N ASP A 165 5.25 6.64 16.01
CA ASP A 165 4.36 7.11 17.06
C ASP A 165 5.16 7.78 18.18
N LEU A 166 4.76 9.00 18.53
CA LEU A 166 5.41 9.78 19.58
C LEU A 166 4.96 9.41 21.00
N GLN A 167 3.90 8.59 21.14
CA GLN A 167 3.36 8.20 22.43
C GLN A 167 4.20 7.11 23.10
N ARG A 168 4.90 6.28 22.30
CA ARG A 168 5.72 5.18 22.79
C ARG A 168 7.06 5.09 22.05
N ALA A 169 8.13 4.98 22.82
CA ALA A 169 9.47 4.83 22.25
C ALA A 169 9.69 3.50 21.51
N ASP A 170 8.93 2.46 21.85
CA ASP A 170 8.96 1.15 21.20
C ASP A 170 7.99 1.04 20.01
N TRP A 171 7.25 2.11 19.73
CA TRP A 171 6.29 2.25 18.62
C TRP A 171 5.22 1.14 18.59
N ALA A 172 4.88 0.60 19.75
CA ALA A 172 3.94 -0.50 19.91
C ALA A 172 2.48 -0.07 20.10
N THR A 173 2.16 1.21 19.97
CA THR A 173 0.80 1.73 20.23
C THR A 173 -0.25 1.04 19.37
N LEU A 174 -0.01 0.90 18.07
CA LEU A 174 -0.99 0.28 17.16
C LEU A 174 -1.21 -1.22 17.45
N PRO A 175 -0.17 -2.07 17.56
CA PRO A 175 -0.38 -3.49 17.86
C PRO A 175 -0.99 -3.71 19.25
N LEU A 176 -0.68 -2.88 20.24
CA LEU A 176 -1.31 -2.98 21.57
C LEU A 176 -2.77 -2.53 21.55
N ALA A 177 -3.12 -1.52 20.73
CA ALA A 177 -4.52 -1.11 20.56
C ALA A 177 -5.34 -2.23 19.89
N LEU A 178 -4.79 -2.89 18.88
CA LEU A 178 -5.41 -4.06 18.25
C LEU A 178 -5.62 -5.20 19.26
N VAL A 179 -4.60 -5.53 20.06
CA VAL A 179 -4.76 -6.56 21.12
C VAL A 179 -5.83 -6.16 22.13
N ARG A 180 -5.92 -4.89 22.50
CA ARG A 180 -6.98 -4.40 23.41
C ARG A 180 -8.37 -4.61 22.82
N ASP A 181 -8.57 -4.30 21.54
CA ASP A 181 -9.85 -4.51 20.85
C ASP A 181 -10.23 -6.00 20.87
N LEU A 182 -9.30 -6.87 20.49
CA LEU A 182 -9.52 -8.32 20.49
C LEU A 182 -9.87 -8.84 21.89
N ARG A 183 -9.15 -8.39 22.93
CA ARG A 183 -9.45 -8.77 24.31
C ARG A 183 -10.80 -8.22 24.80
N THR A 184 -11.17 -7.02 24.39
CA THR A 184 -12.50 -6.42 24.67
C THR A 184 -13.63 -7.28 24.05
N LEU A 185 -13.37 -7.87 22.89
CA LEU A 185 -14.30 -8.77 22.21
C LEU A 185 -14.24 -10.23 22.72
N GLY A 186 -13.43 -10.51 23.75
CA GLY A 186 -13.31 -11.84 24.35
C GLY A 186 -12.45 -12.82 23.56
N VAL A 187 -11.68 -12.35 22.57
CA VAL A 187 -10.80 -13.22 21.77
C VAL A 187 -9.48 -13.45 22.52
N PRO A 188 -9.12 -14.70 22.84
CA PRO A 188 -7.82 -15.02 23.43
C PRO A 188 -6.72 -15.03 22.36
N LEU A 189 -5.46 -14.82 22.79
CA LEU A 189 -4.32 -15.00 21.88
C LEU A 189 -4.05 -16.49 21.62
N GLN A 190 -4.36 -17.36 22.58
CA GLN A 190 -4.21 -18.81 22.45
C GLN A 190 -5.39 -19.51 23.11
N ASP A 191 -5.91 -20.56 22.47
CA ASP A 191 -6.85 -21.51 23.05
C ASP A 191 -6.55 -22.91 22.49
N ALA A 192 -5.70 -23.64 23.23
CA ALA A 192 -5.28 -24.98 22.83
C ALA A 192 -6.44 -25.99 22.82
N GLY A 193 -7.52 -25.73 23.59
CA GLY A 193 -8.68 -26.63 23.66
C GLY A 193 -9.42 -26.76 22.35
N VAL A 194 -9.34 -25.72 21.48
CA VAL A 194 -9.99 -25.71 20.16
C VAL A 194 -9.00 -25.50 19.00
N GLY A 195 -7.69 -25.54 19.29
CA GLY A 195 -6.65 -25.35 18.26
C GLY A 195 -6.56 -23.92 17.72
N TRP A 196 -6.90 -22.90 18.53
CA TRP A 196 -6.84 -21.50 18.14
C TRP A 196 -5.50 -20.85 18.49
N SER A 197 -4.92 -20.14 17.52
CA SER A 197 -3.71 -19.34 17.71
C SER A 197 -3.85 -17.98 17.03
N LEU A 198 -3.68 -16.91 17.80
CA LEU A 198 -3.68 -15.54 17.33
C LEU A 198 -2.35 -14.86 17.69
N SER A 199 -1.67 -14.31 16.70
CA SER A 199 -0.45 -13.56 16.88
C SER A 199 -0.61 -12.13 16.33
N VAL A 200 -0.18 -11.14 17.10
CA VAL A 200 -0.12 -9.75 16.69
C VAL A 200 1.34 -9.31 16.65
N LEU A 201 1.77 -8.76 15.52
CA LEU A 201 3.14 -8.37 15.27
C LEU A 201 3.26 -6.88 15.00
N ASN A 202 4.47 -6.37 15.29
CA ASN A 202 4.91 -5.04 14.93
C ASN A 202 6.19 -5.14 14.10
N TYR A 203 6.19 -4.57 12.89
CA TYR A 203 7.38 -4.55 12.05
C TYR A 203 8.53 -3.86 12.80
N ARG A 204 9.73 -4.41 12.73
CA ARG A 204 10.82 -4.03 13.66
C ARG A 204 11.65 -2.85 13.19
N TYR A 205 11.74 -2.65 11.89
CA TYR A 205 12.76 -1.80 11.31
C TYR A 205 12.26 -0.44 10.85
N PHE A 206 13.20 0.49 10.72
CA PHE A 206 12.99 1.77 10.06
C PHE A 206 13.74 1.75 8.70
N PRO A 207 13.13 2.18 7.61
CA PRO A 207 11.77 2.71 7.50
C PRO A 207 10.70 1.62 7.72
N HIS A 208 9.51 2.04 8.14
CA HIS A 208 8.38 1.15 8.46
C HIS A 208 7.93 0.29 7.27
N SER A 209 7.12 -0.74 7.51
CA SER A 209 6.44 -1.48 6.45
C SER A 209 5.21 -0.72 5.94
N HIS A 210 5.13 -0.53 4.64
CA HIS A 210 3.99 0.06 3.95
C HIS A 210 3.14 -1.00 3.24
N VAL A 211 3.41 -2.27 3.49
CA VAL A 211 2.67 -3.41 2.91
C VAL A 211 1.24 -3.45 3.41
N LYS A 212 0.28 -3.68 2.50
CA LYS A 212 -1.11 -4.02 2.75
C LYS A 212 -1.41 -5.31 2.00
N LEU A 213 -1.41 -6.40 2.75
CA LEU A 213 -1.46 -7.77 2.22
C LEU A 213 -2.40 -8.61 3.07
N HIS A 214 -3.32 -9.32 2.42
CA HIS A 214 -4.21 -10.27 3.09
C HIS A 214 -4.12 -11.61 2.36
N VAL A 215 -3.85 -12.68 3.10
CA VAL A 215 -3.88 -14.05 2.58
C VAL A 215 -4.80 -14.89 3.45
N ILE A 216 -5.76 -15.55 2.84
CA ILE A 216 -6.69 -16.47 3.52
C ILE A 216 -6.44 -17.88 3.00
N ASP A 217 -6.19 -18.79 3.94
CA ASP A 217 -5.99 -20.23 3.68
C ASP A 217 -4.91 -20.54 2.64
N GLY A 218 -3.95 -19.62 2.43
CA GLY A 218 -2.89 -19.75 1.43
C GLY A 218 -3.38 -19.78 -0.03
N ARG A 219 -4.64 -19.42 -0.30
CA ARG A 219 -5.31 -19.57 -1.63
C ARG A 219 -5.96 -18.30 -2.13
N ASP A 220 -6.30 -17.38 -1.25
CA ASP A 220 -6.97 -16.12 -1.55
C ASP A 220 -6.03 -14.98 -1.15
N LEU A 221 -5.66 -14.14 -2.10
CA LEU A 221 -4.69 -13.06 -1.95
C LEU A 221 -5.32 -11.73 -2.33
N THR A 222 -5.26 -10.77 -1.43
CA THR A 222 -5.50 -9.37 -1.72
C THR A 222 -4.24 -8.56 -1.47
N VAL A 223 -3.86 -7.69 -2.41
CA VAL A 223 -2.87 -6.63 -2.20
C VAL A 223 -3.54 -5.29 -2.43
N ALA A 224 -3.40 -4.38 -1.46
CA ALA A 224 -4.16 -3.13 -1.41
C ALA A 224 -3.28 -1.89 -1.30
N GLY A 225 -3.88 -0.72 -1.61
CA GLY A 225 -3.30 0.60 -1.33
C GLY A 225 -3.67 1.14 0.04
N PHE A 226 -4.82 0.73 0.59
CA PHE A 226 -5.44 1.28 1.79
C PHE A 226 -4.95 0.66 3.10
N ASN A 227 -5.04 1.45 4.17
CA ASN A 227 -4.90 1.02 5.56
C ASN A 227 -6.27 0.86 6.23
N PHE A 228 -6.31 0.24 7.42
CA PHE A 228 -7.53 0.20 8.24
C PHE A 228 -7.68 1.50 9.04
N THR A 229 -7.93 2.62 8.34
CA THR A 229 -8.01 3.96 8.91
C THR A 229 -9.30 4.68 8.55
N ASP A 230 -9.73 5.59 9.42
CA ASP A 230 -10.96 6.39 9.25
C ASP A 230 -10.93 7.27 7.99
N THR A 231 -9.75 7.57 7.46
CA THR A 231 -9.58 8.36 6.24
C THR A 231 -10.21 7.74 5.00
N HIS A 232 -10.51 6.44 5.05
CA HIS A 232 -11.17 5.69 3.99
C HIS A 232 -12.68 5.49 4.22
N LEU A 233 -13.21 6.01 5.33
CA LEU A 233 -14.66 6.01 5.57
C LEU A 233 -15.32 7.19 4.86
N PRO A 234 -16.62 7.08 4.46
CA PRO A 234 -17.37 8.21 3.95
C PRO A 234 -17.41 9.39 4.93
N LEU A 235 -17.32 10.61 4.43
CA LEU A 235 -17.29 11.83 5.25
C LEU A 235 -18.50 12.00 6.18
N ASN A 236 -19.64 11.45 5.80
CA ASN A 236 -20.90 11.52 6.57
C ASN A 236 -21.02 10.44 7.65
N GLU A 237 -20.05 9.57 7.77
CA GLU A 237 -20.05 8.56 8.83
C GLU A 237 -19.49 9.10 10.14
N ARG A 238 -19.98 8.55 11.27
CA ARG A 238 -19.67 9.00 12.64
C ARG A 238 -18.15 9.13 12.90
N ASN A 239 -17.37 8.21 12.37
CA ASN A 239 -15.91 8.16 12.53
C ASN A 239 -15.18 8.50 11.23
N GLY A 240 -15.87 9.12 10.26
CA GLY A 240 -15.25 9.55 9.00
C GLY A 240 -14.09 10.53 9.24
N GLY A 241 -13.04 10.40 8.43
CA GLY A 241 -11.87 11.28 8.47
C GLY A 241 -12.15 12.65 7.83
N LEU A 242 -11.09 13.44 7.69
CA LEU A 242 -11.16 14.73 6.98
C LEU A 242 -11.34 14.55 5.46
N HIS A 243 -11.08 13.37 4.93
CA HIS A 243 -11.14 13.01 3.52
C HIS A 243 -11.68 11.59 3.39
N ASP A 244 -12.53 11.36 2.41
CA ASP A 244 -12.97 10.05 1.96
C ASP A 244 -11.99 9.53 0.90
N LEU A 245 -10.86 9.01 1.35
CA LEU A 245 -9.79 8.55 0.46
C LEU A 245 -10.24 7.36 -0.39
N HIS A 246 -10.37 7.60 -1.69
CA HIS A 246 -10.64 6.54 -2.66
C HIS A 246 -9.41 5.68 -2.87
N ASP A 247 -9.56 4.38 -2.68
CA ASP A 247 -8.48 3.42 -2.86
C ASP A 247 -9.02 2.05 -3.31
N LEU A 248 -8.11 1.16 -3.67
CA LEU A 248 -8.47 -0.19 -4.08
C LEU A 248 -7.46 -1.25 -3.62
N GLY A 249 -7.96 -2.49 -3.54
CA GLY A 249 -7.17 -3.71 -3.45
C GLY A 249 -7.49 -4.60 -4.64
N LEU A 250 -6.50 -5.31 -5.16
CA LEU A 250 -6.66 -6.34 -6.18
C LEU A 250 -6.71 -7.70 -5.51
N ARG A 251 -7.82 -8.44 -5.68
CA ARG A 251 -8.04 -9.77 -5.11
C ARG A 251 -7.95 -10.84 -6.18
N MET A 252 -7.07 -11.79 -5.95
CA MET A 252 -6.87 -12.98 -6.79
C MET A 252 -6.96 -14.25 -5.95
N THR A 253 -7.38 -15.34 -6.54
CA THR A 253 -7.25 -16.68 -5.95
C THR A 253 -6.31 -17.53 -6.78
N GLY A 254 -5.70 -18.55 -6.15
CA GLY A 254 -4.85 -19.49 -6.87
C GLY A 254 -3.40 -19.55 -6.34
N PRO A 255 -2.49 -20.16 -7.12
CA PRO A 255 -1.09 -20.38 -6.73
C PRO A 255 -0.36 -19.12 -6.31
N VAL A 256 -0.67 -17.94 -6.88
CA VAL A 256 -0.04 -16.65 -6.53
C VAL A 256 -0.17 -16.30 -5.05
N ALA A 257 -1.16 -16.85 -4.35
CA ALA A 257 -1.33 -16.63 -2.91
C ALA A 257 -0.16 -17.20 -2.09
N GLN A 258 0.54 -18.22 -2.59
CA GLN A 258 1.75 -18.76 -1.95
C GLN A 258 2.93 -17.77 -2.00
N ASP A 259 3.05 -16.95 -3.04
CA ASP A 259 3.98 -15.82 -3.04
C ASP A 259 3.57 -14.74 -2.02
N GLY A 260 2.27 -14.56 -1.79
CA GLY A 260 1.74 -13.73 -0.71
C GLY A 260 2.12 -14.26 0.67
N VAL A 261 2.01 -15.57 0.90
CA VAL A 261 2.49 -16.23 2.13
C VAL A 261 3.98 -15.98 2.31
N ALA A 262 4.80 -16.18 1.27
CA ALA A 262 6.25 -15.96 1.34
C ALA A 262 6.62 -14.49 1.65
N ALA A 263 5.89 -13.53 1.09
CA ALA A 263 6.07 -12.11 1.41
C ALA A 263 5.69 -11.81 2.88
N PHE A 264 4.61 -12.40 3.38
CA PHE A 264 4.23 -12.28 4.79
C PHE A 264 5.29 -12.90 5.72
N ASP A 265 5.83 -14.07 5.38
CA ASP A 265 6.90 -14.75 6.12
C ASP A 265 8.18 -13.92 6.18
N ASP A 266 8.49 -13.22 5.11
CA ASP A 266 9.61 -12.31 5.10
C ASP A 266 9.40 -11.16 6.09
N LEU A 267 8.22 -10.54 6.10
CA LEU A 267 7.85 -9.52 7.07
C LEU A 267 7.81 -10.07 8.50
N TRP A 268 7.32 -11.31 8.70
CA TRP A 268 7.28 -11.96 10.00
C TRP A 268 8.66 -12.04 10.66
N ARG A 269 9.68 -12.50 9.92
CA ARG A 269 11.07 -12.58 10.41
C ARG A 269 11.65 -11.21 10.77
N HIS A 270 11.10 -10.15 10.20
CA HIS A 270 11.51 -8.77 10.40
C HIS A 270 10.59 -8.01 11.38
N SER A 271 9.84 -8.73 12.20
CA SER A 271 8.88 -8.18 13.16
C SER A 271 9.22 -8.53 14.60
N ARG A 272 8.49 -7.92 15.52
CA ARG A 272 8.40 -8.33 16.94
C ARG A 272 6.96 -8.74 17.21
N GLN A 273 6.79 -9.78 18.04
CA GLN A 273 5.49 -10.30 18.43
C GLN A 273 5.07 -9.72 19.77
N VAL A 274 3.79 -9.32 19.86
CA VAL A 274 3.20 -8.91 21.13
C VAL A 274 3.06 -10.14 22.03
N ARG A 275 3.57 -10.03 23.24
CA ARG A 275 3.54 -11.06 24.30
C ARG A 275 2.73 -10.55 25.47
N CYS A 276 1.66 -11.22 25.82
CA CYS A 276 0.77 -10.87 26.92
C CYS A 276 0.58 -12.06 27.87
N PRO A 277 0.35 -11.82 29.18
CA PRO A 277 -0.21 -12.84 30.07
C PRO A 277 -1.54 -13.38 29.52
N GLY A 278 -1.80 -14.68 29.71
CA GLY A 278 -3.00 -15.34 29.15
C GLY A 278 -4.33 -14.74 29.65
N ASP A 279 -4.34 -14.23 30.88
CA ASP A 279 -5.49 -13.62 31.58
C ASP A 279 -5.52 -12.09 31.48
N VAL A 280 -4.67 -11.48 30.61
CA VAL A 280 -4.60 -10.02 30.48
C VAL A 280 -5.97 -9.43 30.14
N ARG A 281 -6.41 -8.47 30.96
CA ARG A 281 -7.64 -7.70 30.71
C ARG A 281 -7.37 -6.56 29.74
N PRO A 282 -8.38 -6.08 28.97
CA PRO A 282 -8.22 -5.02 27.97
C PRO A 282 -7.50 -3.77 28.49
N GLU A 283 -7.86 -3.30 29.69
CA GLU A 283 -7.28 -2.12 30.31
C GLU A 283 -5.81 -2.30 30.75
N GLN A 284 -5.36 -3.53 30.91
CA GLN A 284 -4.00 -3.87 31.32
C GLN A 284 -3.03 -4.08 30.13
N VAL A 285 -3.55 -4.24 28.92
CA VAL A 285 -2.74 -4.57 27.72
C VAL A 285 -1.55 -3.63 27.57
N GLY A 286 -1.75 -2.32 27.72
CA GLY A 286 -0.69 -1.33 27.56
C GLY A 286 0.47 -1.44 28.55
N ALA A 287 0.23 -1.97 29.75
CA ALA A 287 1.22 -2.11 30.82
C ALA A 287 1.79 -3.53 30.93
N ALA A 288 0.96 -4.55 30.65
CA ALA A 288 1.31 -5.95 30.90
C ALA A 288 1.91 -6.65 29.66
N CYS A 289 1.61 -6.14 28.45
CA CYS A 289 2.12 -6.74 27.21
C CYS A 289 3.46 -6.12 26.79
N THR A 290 4.34 -6.93 26.24
CA THR A 290 5.67 -6.54 25.76
C THR A 290 5.88 -6.99 24.32
N LEU A 291 6.93 -6.48 23.65
CA LEU A 291 7.38 -6.93 22.34
C LEU A 291 8.57 -7.89 22.51
N GLY A 292 8.45 -9.10 21.99
CA GLY A 292 9.51 -10.12 21.93
C GLY A 292 9.82 -10.54 20.50
N ASP A 293 10.83 -11.39 20.33
CA ASP A 293 11.10 -12.01 19.04
C ASP A 293 9.90 -12.88 18.61
N PRO A 294 9.59 -12.96 17.31
CA PRO A 294 8.47 -13.75 16.85
C PRO A 294 8.75 -15.24 17.02
N ASP A 295 7.69 -16.02 17.23
CA ASP A 295 7.79 -17.48 17.20
C ASP A 295 8.20 -17.94 15.81
N ARG A 296 8.73 -19.18 15.73
CA ARG A 296 8.94 -19.81 14.43
C ARG A 296 7.61 -19.94 13.70
N ILE A 297 7.53 -19.36 12.50
CA ILE A 297 6.32 -19.48 11.69
C ILE A 297 6.17 -20.91 11.17
N THR A 298 4.97 -21.45 11.29
CA THR A 298 4.55 -22.72 10.71
C THR A 298 3.16 -22.53 10.15
N HIS A 299 2.91 -23.03 8.95
CA HIS A 299 1.60 -22.95 8.30
C HIS A 299 0.86 -24.27 8.38
N PRO A 300 -0.49 -24.25 8.50
CA PRO A 300 -1.29 -25.44 8.29
C PRO A 300 -1.01 -26.07 6.93
N ALA A 301 -0.99 -27.39 6.81
CA ALA A 301 -0.68 -28.04 5.54
C ALA A 301 -1.63 -27.61 4.40
N ALA A 302 -2.91 -27.42 4.71
CA ALA A 302 -3.91 -26.93 3.74
C ALA A 302 -3.60 -25.52 3.22
N ALA A 303 -2.91 -24.67 3.99
CA ALA A 303 -2.53 -23.31 3.60
C ALA A 303 -1.21 -23.25 2.79
N THR A 304 -0.53 -24.39 2.62
CA THR A 304 0.75 -24.47 1.86
C THR A 304 0.58 -25.09 0.47
N GLU A 305 -0.64 -25.46 0.08
CA GLU A 305 -0.93 -26.03 -1.22
C GLU A 305 -1.20 -24.95 -2.27
N ALA A 306 -0.48 -24.98 -3.39
CA ALA A 306 -0.73 -24.15 -4.55
C ALA A 306 -1.91 -24.73 -5.37
N VAL A 307 -3.12 -24.26 -5.10
CA VAL A 307 -4.34 -24.78 -5.74
C VAL A 307 -4.71 -23.92 -6.94
N THR A 308 -4.84 -24.54 -8.12
CA THR A 308 -5.36 -23.88 -9.32
C THR A 308 -6.83 -23.52 -9.16
N THR A 309 -7.19 -22.26 -9.43
CA THR A 309 -8.56 -21.73 -9.32
C THR A 309 -9.09 -21.17 -10.65
N GLY A 310 -8.21 -20.98 -11.64
CA GLY A 310 -8.57 -20.43 -12.94
C GLY A 310 -7.46 -20.59 -13.97
N THR A 311 -7.43 -19.71 -14.95
CA THR A 311 -6.47 -19.73 -16.07
C THR A 311 -5.64 -18.45 -16.19
N ALA A 312 -5.91 -17.45 -15.34
CA ALA A 312 -5.22 -16.18 -15.39
C ALA A 312 -3.76 -16.28 -14.93
N ARG A 313 -2.92 -15.41 -15.46
CA ARG A 313 -1.61 -15.15 -14.88
C ARG A 313 -1.71 -14.05 -13.85
N ALA A 314 -1.00 -14.25 -12.72
CA ALA A 314 -0.86 -13.26 -11.67
C ALA A 314 0.54 -13.33 -11.05
N PHE A 315 1.04 -12.20 -10.59
CA PHE A 315 2.40 -12.05 -10.04
C PHE A 315 2.35 -11.22 -8.76
N MET A 316 2.69 -11.83 -7.63
CA MET A 316 2.91 -11.11 -6.39
C MET A 316 4.29 -10.48 -6.38
N LEU A 317 4.36 -9.19 -6.07
CA LEU A 317 5.57 -8.40 -6.05
C LEU A 317 5.80 -7.86 -4.64
N HIS A 318 7.00 -8.07 -4.13
CA HIS A 318 7.39 -7.61 -2.80
C HIS A 318 8.75 -6.90 -2.85
N ARG A 319 8.89 -5.89 -2.02
CA ARG A 319 10.17 -5.23 -1.77
C ARG A 319 10.33 -4.83 -0.31
N ARG A 320 11.57 -4.70 0.12
CA ARG A 320 12.07 -4.05 1.33
C ARG A 320 13.54 -3.69 1.15
N PRO A 321 14.18 -3.00 2.09
CA PRO A 321 15.65 -2.88 2.06
C PRO A 321 16.32 -4.23 1.83
N GLY A 322 17.16 -4.31 0.78
CA GLY A 322 17.84 -5.54 0.36
C GLY A 322 17.04 -6.51 -0.52
N VAL A 323 15.77 -6.23 -0.80
CA VAL A 323 14.93 -6.97 -1.76
C VAL A 323 14.26 -5.96 -2.70
N ASP A 324 14.62 -5.97 -3.97
CA ASP A 324 14.18 -5.01 -5.00
C ASP A 324 13.22 -5.59 -6.05
N GLN A 325 12.57 -6.71 -5.73
CA GLN A 325 11.75 -7.42 -6.70
C GLN A 325 10.63 -6.54 -7.26
N ALA A 326 9.88 -5.83 -6.41
CA ALA A 326 8.80 -4.97 -6.89
C ALA A 326 9.34 -3.78 -7.71
N ASP A 327 10.49 -3.18 -7.31
CA ASP A 327 11.14 -2.11 -8.08
C ASP A 327 11.43 -2.58 -9.51
N ARG A 328 12.13 -3.72 -9.63
CA ARG A 328 12.52 -4.30 -10.94
C ARG A 328 11.31 -4.69 -11.78
N ALA A 329 10.26 -5.25 -11.16
CA ALA A 329 9.06 -5.65 -11.87
C ALA A 329 8.31 -4.44 -12.46
N HIS A 330 8.13 -3.36 -11.68
CA HIS A 330 7.55 -2.12 -12.18
C HIS A 330 8.36 -1.53 -13.33
N LEU A 331 9.69 -1.41 -13.16
CA LEU A 331 10.57 -0.87 -14.20
C LEU A 331 10.56 -1.73 -15.46
N SER A 332 10.58 -3.06 -15.31
CA SER A 332 10.51 -4.00 -16.43
C SER A 332 9.18 -3.89 -17.18
N LEU A 333 8.06 -3.75 -16.44
CA LEU A 333 6.74 -3.59 -17.04
C LEU A 333 6.61 -2.25 -17.79
N LEU A 334 7.07 -1.15 -17.20
CA LEU A 334 7.13 0.16 -17.88
C LEU A 334 8.05 0.11 -19.10
N GLY A 335 9.18 -0.63 -19.01
CA GLY A 335 10.13 -0.84 -20.10
C GLY A 335 9.56 -1.66 -21.25
N ALA A 336 8.64 -2.59 -20.98
CA ALA A 336 8.00 -3.43 -21.99
C ALA A 336 6.77 -2.78 -22.67
N ALA A 337 6.29 -1.65 -22.17
CA ALA A 337 5.17 -0.91 -22.73
C ALA A 337 5.44 -0.48 -24.18
N THR A 338 4.43 -0.62 -25.06
CA THR A 338 4.53 -0.33 -26.49
C THR A 338 3.55 0.74 -26.99
N THR A 339 2.42 0.90 -26.34
CA THR A 339 1.35 1.82 -26.80
C THR A 339 0.92 2.83 -25.76
N GLN A 340 0.57 2.38 -24.56
CA GLN A 340 -0.01 3.24 -23.52
C GLN A 340 0.29 2.78 -22.10
N ILE A 341 0.54 3.74 -21.24
CA ILE A 341 0.64 3.58 -19.79
C ILE A 341 -0.39 4.49 -19.13
N ASP A 342 -1.26 3.93 -18.29
CA ASP A 342 -2.21 4.65 -17.45
C ASP A 342 -1.83 4.47 -15.98
N LEU A 343 -1.51 5.57 -15.31
CA LEU A 343 -1.07 5.61 -13.91
C LEU A 343 -2.15 6.28 -13.04
N MET A 344 -2.49 5.65 -11.94
CA MET A 344 -3.17 6.28 -10.81
C MET A 344 -2.19 6.29 -9.64
N GLN A 345 -1.73 7.46 -9.22
CA GLN A 345 -0.70 7.60 -8.19
C GLN A 345 -1.09 8.71 -7.21
N ALA A 346 -1.25 8.34 -5.92
CA ALA A 346 -1.44 9.34 -4.88
C ALA A 346 -0.28 10.32 -4.86
N THR A 347 0.94 9.82 -4.99
CA THR A 347 2.15 10.64 -5.04
C THR A 347 2.98 10.31 -6.28
N PHE A 348 3.33 11.35 -7.06
CA PHE A 348 4.16 11.31 -8.27
C PHE A 348 5.25 12.38 -8.16
N SER A 349 6.28 12.10 -7.36
CA SER A 349 7.19 13.12 -6.82
C SER A 349 8.63 12.97 -7.30
N PRO A 350 9.33 14.06 -7.65
CA PRO A 350 10.76 14.06 -7.94
C PRO A 350 11.65 14.22 -6.69
N LEU A 351 11.06 14.25 -5.47
CA LEU A 351 11.78 14.55 -4.22
C LEU A 351 13.02 13.69 -4.01
N LEU A 352 14.01 14.28 -3.38
CA LEU A 352 15.35 13.87 -3.00
C LEU A 352 16.38 13.83 -4.14
N THR A 353 16.03 13.43 -5.34
CA THR A 353 16.99 13.38 -6.45
C THR A 353 17.02 14.68 -7.23
N CYS A 354 15.91 15.40 -7.27
CA CYS A 354 15.81 16.75 -7.80
C CYS A 354 14.89 17.63 -6.94
N TRP A 355 15.31 17.93 -5.70
CA TRP A 355 14.54 18.78 -4.79
C TRP A 355 14.44 20.23 -5.28
N TYR A 356 15.41 20.71 -6.07
CA TYR A 356 15.37 22.00 -6.73
C TYR A 356 14.20 22.14 -7.71
N ALA A 357 13.58 21.03 -8.13
CA ALA A 357 12.41 21.05 -8.98
C ALA A 357 11.25 21.89 -8.44
N TYR A 358 11.21 22.09 -7.13
CA TYR A 358 10.23 22.98 -6.50
C TYR A 358 10.51 24.46 -6.76
N LEU A 359 11.78 24.84 -6.92
CA LEU A 359 12.23 26.21 -7.08
C LEU A 359 12.58 26.52 -8.55
N ASN A 360 13.31 25.63 -9.18
CA ASN A 360 13.75 25.77 -10.57
C ASN A 360 13.83 24.39 -11.27
N PRO A 361 12.79 23.98 -12.02
CA PRO A 361 12.77 22.71 -12.72
C PRO A 361 13.84 22.60 -13.82
N ASP A 362 14.32 23.72 -14.37
CA ASP A 362 15.29 23.74 -15.48
C ASP A 362 16.68 23.23 -15.05
N GLU A 363 16.95 23.19 -13.74
CA GLU A 363 18.20 22.61 -13.20
C GLU A 363 18.15 21.09 -13.08
N CYS A 364 16.99 20.48 -13.24
CA CYS A 364 16.84 19.04 -13.22
C CYS A 364 17.16 18.45 -14.60
N THR A 365 18.00 17.46 -14.60
CA THR A 365 18.36 16.71 -15.81
C THR A 365 17.74 15.32 -15.77
N TYR A 366 17.75 14.62 -16.91
CA TYR A 366 17.32 13.22 -16.97
C TYR A 366 18.03 12.37 -15.90
N ASP A 367 19.34 12.54 -15.70
CA ASP A 367 20.13 11.77 -14.76
C ASP A 367 19.77 12.03 -13.30
N THR A 368 19.22 13.21 -12.99
CA THR A 368 18.76 13.56 -11.64
C THR A 368 17.31 13.14 -11.37
N LEU A 369 16.59 12.60 -12.35
CA LEU A 369 15.25 12.06 -12.12
C LEU A 369 15.32 10.78 -11.29
N PRO A 370 14.33 10.53 -10.38
CA PRO A 370 14.16 9.22 -9.76
C PRO A 370 13.91 8.15 -10.82
N VAL A 371 14.32 6.91 -10.52
CA VAL A 371 14.25 5.78 -11.48
C VAL A 371 12.86 5.57 -12.07
N TYR A 372 11.81 5.75 -11.28
CA TYR A 372 10.41 5.60 -11.73
C TYR A 372 9.98 6.72 -12.69
N LEU A 373 10.42 7.97 -12.51
CA LEU A 373 10.15 9.05 -13.46
C LEU A 373 11.00 8.89 -14.73
N ARG A 374 12.24 8.43 -14.61
CA ARG A 374 13.06 8.07 -15.78
C ARG A 374 12.38 7.01 -16.63
N ALA A 375 11.87 5.94 -16.01
CA ALA A 375 11.17 4.88 -16.75
C ALA A 375 9.92 5.41 -17.51
N VAL A 376 9.21 6.39 -16.95
CA VAL A 376 8.11 7.09 -17.63
C VAL A 376 8.63 7.90 -18.83
N VAL A 377 9.72 8.68 -18.65
CA VAL A 377 10.34 9.46 -19.74
C VAL A 377 10.85 8.54 -20.84
N ASP A 378 11.48 7.42 -20.50
CA ASP A 378 11.95 6.41 -21.45
C ASP A 378 10.82 5.80 -22.27
N ALA A 379 9.66 5.53 -21.65
CA ALA A 379 8.48 5.06 -22.35
C ALA A 379 7.99 6.10 -23.36
N ILE A 380 7.91 7.38 -22.96
CA ILE A 380 7.59 8.50 -23.88
C ILE A 380 8.63 8.56 -25.02
N GLY A 381 9.91 8.42 -24.70
CA GLY A 381 11.00 8.36 -25.68
C GLY A 381 10.81 7.27 -26.74
N ARG A 382 10.23 6.13 -26.37
CA ARG A 382 9.87 5.04 -27.29
C ARG A 382 8.58 5.30 -28.10
N GLY A 383 7.84 6.37 -27.80
CA GLY A 383 6.57 6.68 -28.46
C GLY A 383 5.33 6.19 -27.71
N VAL A 384 5.49 5.73 -26.45
CA VAL A 384 4.39 5.28 -25.62
C VAL A 384 3.62 6.49 -25.05
N ARG A 385 2.29 6.48 -25.14
CA ARG A 385 1.44 7.49 -24.51
C ARG A 385 1.37 7.23 -23.00
N VAL A 386 1.55 8.27 -22.21
CA VAL A 386 1.47 8.18 -20.74
C VAL A 386 0.42 9.15 -20.20
N ARG A 387 -0.54 8.62 -19.46
CA ARG A 387 -1.57 9.38 -18.74
C ARG A 387 -1.44 9.15 -17.24
N VAL A 388 -1.49 10.21 -16.45
CA VAL A 388 -1.32 10.14 -15.00
C VAL A 388 -2.49 10.84 -14.29
N LEU A 389 -3.19 10.12 -13.43
CA LEU A 389 -4.13 10.66 -12.45
C LEU A 389 -3.41 10.80 -11.10
N MET A 390 -3.51 11.97 -10.50
CA MET A 390 -2.84 12.33 -9.23
C MET A 390 -3.78 13.11 -8.33
N VAL A 391 -3.42 13.25 -7.05
CA VAL A 391 -4.19 14.06 -6.12
C VAL A 391 -3.74 15.52 -6.11
N ASP A 392 -4.66 16.41 -5.72
CA ASP A 392 -4.44 17.84 -5.51
C ASP A 392 -4.86 18.24 -4.09
N TYR A 393 -4.23 17.64 -3.09
CA TYR A 393 -4.44 18.05 -1.70
C TYR A 393 -3.18 17.88 -0.83
N GLY A 394 -3.08 18.70 0.19
CA GLY A 394 -2.02 18.64 1.18
C GLY A 394 -0.62 18.86 0.60
N ILE A 395 0.34 18.15 1.15
CA ILE A 395 1.77 18.23 0.74
C ILE A 395 2.01 17.58 -0.63
N ASP A 396 1.15 16.67 -1.06
CA ASP A 396 1.30 15.97 -2.33
C ASP A 396 1.03 16.86 -3.54
N THR A 397 0.25 17.95 -3.40
CA THR A 397 -0.03 18.89 -4.49
C THR A 397 1.25 19.42 -5.13
N ALA A 398 2.19 19.94 -4.33
CA ALA A 398 3.45 20.49 -4.83
C ALA A 398 4.34 19.38 -5.43
N ALA A 399 4.40 18.22 -4.78
CA ALA A 399 5.16 17.07 -5.24
C ALA A 399 4.66 16.56 -6.60
N ASN A 400 3.36 16.34 -6.72
CA ASN A 400 2.68 15.85 -7.92
C ASN A 400 2.82 16.84 -9.09
N ARG A 401 2.63 18.14 -8.82
CA ARG A 401 2.82 19.18 -9.82
C ARG A 401 4.25 19.23 -10.33
N SER A 402 5.23 19.10 -9.45
CA SER A 402 6.65 19.07 -9.79
C SER A 402 7.01 17.86 -10.64
N GLY A 403 6.53 16.66 -10.27
CA GLY A 403 6.75 15.46 -11.04
C GLY A 403 6.16 15.56 -12.45
N ALA A 404 4.91 16.03 -12.57
CA ALA A 404 4.26 16.23 -13.86
C ALA A 404 4.99 17.27 -14.72
N ALA A 405 5.44 18.38 -14.13
CA ALA A 405 6.17 19.44 -14.85
C ALA A 405 7.51 18.91 -15.38
N LEU A 406 8.26 18.14 -14.59
CA LEU A 406 9.54 17.56 -15.01
C LEU A 406 9.38 16.54 -16.13
N VAL A 407 8.44 15.60 -16.00
CA VAL A 407 8.20 14.62 -17.07
C VAL A 407 7.79 15.34 -18.35
N ARG A 408 6.95 16.37 -18.27
CA ARG A 408 6.55 17.20 -19.44
C ARG A 408 7.75 17.94 -20.05
N LEU A 409 8.64 18.49 -19.22
CA LEU A 409 9.86 19.15 -19.69
C LEU A 409 10.75 18.18 -20.48
N MET A 410 10.98 16.97 -19.93
CA MET A 410 11.78 15.94 -20.61
C MET A 410 11.09 15.46 -21.90
N ALA A 411 9.77 15.25 -21.88
CA ALA A 411 9.00 14.90 -23.07
C ALA A 411 9.09 15.96 -24.17
N ARG A 412 9.08 17.25 -23.81
CA ARG A 412 9.29 18.38 -24.73
C ARG A 412 10.69 18.36 -25.33
N GLN A 413 11.73 18.09 -24.52
CA GLN A 413 13.09 17.97 -25.02
C GLN A 413 13.25 16.81 -26.03
N LEU A 414 12.45 15.74 -25.87
CA LEU A 414 12.34 14.63 -26.81
C LEU A 414 11.47 14.93 -28.05
N GLY A 415 10.82 16.10 -28.12
CA GLY A 415 9.86 16.44 -29.17
C GLY A 415 8.56 15.61 -29.11
N LYS A 416 8.15 15.13 -27.92
CA LYS A 416 7.04 14.19 -27.70
C LYS A 416 6.13 14.61 -26.54
N GLU A 417 6.00 15.92 -26.31
CA GLU A 417 5.19 16.47 -25.21
C GLU A 417 3.72 16.02 -25.27
N GLU A 418 3.19 15.82 -26.49
CA GLU A 418 1.82 15.39 -26.75
C GLU A 418 1.52 13.97 -26.27
N LEU A 419 2.55 13.16 -26.03
CA LEU A 419 2.42 11.80 -25.49
C LEU A 419 2.25 11.77 -23.97
N PHE A 420 2.42 12.90 -23.27
CA PHE A 420 2.29 12.98 -21.82
C PHE A 420 1.15 13.88 -21.38
N GLU A 421 0.21 13.32 -20.61
CA GLU A 421 -0.86 14.09 -19.98
C GLU A 421 -1.02 13.71 -18.51
N ALA A 422 -1.12 14.71 -17.65
CA ALA A 422 -1.36 14.55 -16.21
C ALA A 422 -2.61 15.33 -15.80
N ARG A 423 -3.43 14.74 -14.94
CA ARG A 423 -4.67 15.32 -14.41
C ARG A 423 -4.76 15.11 -12.91
N TYR A 424 -5.35 16.07 -12.21
CA TYR A 424 -5.73 15.95 -10.81
C TYR A 424 -7.12 15.35 -10.70
N THR A 425 -7.29 14.41 -9.76
CA THR A 425 -8.64 13.95 -9.37
C THR A 425 -9.40 15.08 -8.66
N THR A 426 -10.72 15.11 -8.82
CA THR A 426 -11.62 16.05 -8.13
C THR A 426 -12.04 15.57 -6.74
N PHE A 427 -11.59 14.39 -6.35
CA PHE A 427 -11.79 13.76 -5.07
C PHE A 427 -10.45 13.31 -4.47
N ALA A 428 -10.42 13.04 -3.19
CA ALA A 428 -9.23 12.53 -2.51
C ALA A 428 -8.96 11.08 -2.93
N MET A 429 -7.82 10.83 -3.58
CA MET A 429 -7.42 9.52 -4.07
C MET A 429 -6.14 9.06 -3.38
N HIS A 430 -6.10 7.79 -2.96
CA HIS A 430 -4.90 7.17 -2.40
C HIS A 430 -4.45 5.94 -3.22
N THR A 431 -5.08 5.67 -4.34
CA THR A 431 -4.81 4.54 -5.23
C THR A 431 -3.39 4.57 -5.81
N LYS A 432 -2.75 3.41 -5.88
CA LYS A 432 -1.51 3.17 -6.61
C LYS A 432 -1.77 2.02 -7.58
N ALA A 433 -2.07 2.37 -8.82
CA ALA A 433 -2.37 1.40 -9.88
C ALA A 433 -1.71 1.81 -11.20
N LEU A 434 -1.35 0.81 -11.97
CA LEU A 434 -0.72 0.93 -13.28
C LEU A 434 -1.44 -0.01 -14.25
N ALA A 435 -1.83 0.51 -15.42
CA ALA A 435 -2.27 -0.32 -16.53
C ALA A 435 -1.36 -0.08 -17.73
N VAL A 436 -0.95 -1.14 -18.41
CA VAL A 436 -0.02 -1.10 -19.54
C VAL A 436 -0.66 -1.76 -20.75
N ASP A 437 -0.67 -1.03 -21.87
CA ASP A 437 -1.15 -1.44 -23.19
C ASP A 437 -2.58 -2.00 -23.20
N GLY A 438 -3.38 -1.75 -22.13
CA GLY A 438 -4.69 -2.33 -21.95
C GLY A 438 -4.68 -3.87 -21.83
N ARG A 439 -3.54 -4.47 -21.42
CA ARG A 439 -3.29 -5.91 -21.38
C ARG A 439 -2.82 -6.41 -20.03
N MET A 440 -2.22 -5.54 -19.22
CA MET A 440 -1.73 -5.90 -17.89
C MET A 440 -2.04 -4.78 -16.91
N VAL A 441 -2.44 -5.15 -15.70
CA VAL A 441 -2.67 -4.24 -14.58
C VAL A 441 -1.83 -4.63 -13.39
N LEU A 442 -1.48 -3.62 -12.59
CA LEU A 442 -0.77 -3.77 -11.34
C LEU A 442 -1.39 -2.80 -10.33
N ALA A 443 -1.64 -3.28 -9.10
CA ALA A 443 -2.13 -2.47 -8.00
C ALA A 443 -1.48 -2.88 -6.68
N GLY A 444 -1.33 -1.92 -5.76
CA GLY A 444 -0.72 -2.20 -4.46
C GLY A 444 -0.42 -0.96 -3.64
N SER A 445 0.62 -1.04 -2.83
CA SER A 445 0.98 0.00 -1.88
C SER A 445 2.04 1.00 -2.39
N MET A 446 2.70 0.71 -3.51
CA MET A 446 3.91 1.39 -3.96
C MET A 446 3.64 2.72 -4.65
N ASN A 447 3.95 3.83 -4.00
CA ASN A 447 3.87 5.18 -4.56
C ASN A 447 5.06 5.49 -5.49
N PHE A 448 4.89 6.48 -6.38
CA PHE A 448 5.99 7.06 -7.14
C PHE A 448 6.62 8.22 -6.36
N HIS A 449 7.22 7.90 -5.21
CA HIS A 449 8.03 8.81 -4.42
C HIS A 449 9.25 8.09 -3.82
N PHE A 450 10.24 8.83 -3.39
CA PHE A 450 11.55 8.33 -3.01
C PHE A 450 11.53 7.24 -1.93
N SER A 451 10.64 7.33 -0.94
CA SER A 451 10.61 6.37 0.17
C SER A 451 9.98 5.02 -0.21
N ALA A 452 9.38 4.89 -1.39
CA ALA A 452 8.85 3.62 -1.89
C ALA A 452 9.84 2.85 -2.78
N TRP A 453 11.04 3.40 -3.06
CA TRP A 453 11.98 2.86 -4.04
C TRP A 453 13.41 2.81 -3.52
N GLY A 454 14.22 1.95 -4.13
CA GLY A 454 15.66 1.88 -3.86
C GLY A 454 16.02 1.20 -2.54
N SER A 455 17.31 1.19 -2.21
CA SER A 455 17.86 0.40 -1.10
C SER A 455 17.36 0.82 0.29
N LEU A 456 16.94 2.07 0.46
CA LEU A 456 16.42 2.62 1.71
C LEU A 456 14.89 2.77 1.72
N GLY A 457 14.22 2.29 0.68
CA GLY A 457 12.77 2.41 0.58
C GLY A 457 12.02 1.50 1.55
N LEU A 458 10.74 1.83 1.78
CA LEU A 458 9.80 1.08 2.61
C LEU A 458 9.68 -0.38 2.16
N ALA A 459 9.19 -1.25 3.03
CA ALA A 459 8.62 -2.51 2.57
C ALA A 459 7.29 -2.23 1.86
N GLU A 460 7.12 -2.77 0.64
CA GLU A 460 5.96 -2.54 -0.22
C GLU A 460 5.50 -3.85 -0.87
N ALA A 461 4.25 -3.88 -1.29
CA ALA A 461 3.68 -4.99 -2.04
C ALA A 461 2.83 -4.50 -3.21
N ALA A 462 2.82 -5.27 -4.28
CA ALA A 462 1.91 -5.08 -5.41
C ALA A 462 1.52 -6.43 -6.02
N LEU A 463 0.38 -6.45 -6.69
CA LEU A 463 -0.12 -7.62 -7.41
C LEU A 463 -0.37 -7.22 -8.86
N ALA A 464 0.17 -7.98 -9.79
CA ALA A 464 0.01 -7.75 -11.21
C ALA A 464 -0.75 -8.92 -11.85
N THR A 465 -1.59 -8.65 -12.87
CA THR A 465 -2.29 -9.68 -13.63
C THR A 465 -2.61 -9.21 -15.04
N SER A 466 -2.67 -10.17 -15.96
CA SER A 466 -3.18 -10.03 -17.32
C SER A 466 -4.61 -10.56 -17.48
N ASP A 467 -5.29 -10.90 -16.38
CA ASP A 467 -6.69 -11.31 -16.43
C ASP A 467 -7.55 -10.26 -17.14
N LEU A 468 -8.32 -10.71 -18.13
CA LEU A 468 -9.08 -9.82 -19.01
C LEU A 468 -10.13 -9.01 -18.24
N ALA A 469 -10.80 -9.62 -17.27
CA ALA A 469 -11.82 -8.94 -16.47
C ALA A 469 -11.19 -7.89 -15.55
N ALA A 470 -10.05 -8.20 -14.94
CA ALA A 470 -9.28 -7.25 -14.15
C ALA A 470 -8.83 -6.06 -15.00
N VAL A 471 -8.26 -6.32 -16.17
CA VAL A 471 -7.79 -5.27 -17.10
C VAL A 471 -8.94 -4.39 -17.57
N GLN A 472 -10.08 -4.97 -17.96
CA GLN A 472 -11.25 -4.22 -18.42
C GLN A 472 -11.87 -3.36 -17.31
N GLN A 473 -12.02 -3.90 -16.10
CA GLN A 473 -12.54 -3.14 -14.96
C GLN A 473 -11.63 -1.97 -14.58
N GLN A 474 -10.30 -2.17 -14.55
CA GLN A 474 -9.36 -1.09 -14.24
C GLN A 474 -9.35 -0.03 -15.33
N LYS A 475 -9.40 -0.43 -16.61
CA LYS A 475 -9.51 0.49 -17.73
C LYS A 475 -10.78 1.32 -17.64
N ALA A 476 -11.93 0.68 -17.42
CA ALA A 476 -13.21 1.39 -17.29
C ALA A 476 -13.19 2.40 -16.12
N SER A 477 -12.64 2.00 -14.97
CA SER A 477 -12.48 2.88 -13.81
C SER A 477 -11.55 4.06 -14.09
N PHE A 478 -10.44 3.83 -14.78
CA PHE A 478 -9.52 4.88 -15.18
C PHE A 478 -10.17 5.87 -16.13
N GLU A 479 -10.84 5.39 -17.19
CA GLU A 479 -11.51 6.24 -18.18
C GLU A 479 -12.64 7.08 -17.58
N ASP A 480 -13.41 6.51 -16.65
CA ASP A 480 -14.46 7.26 -15.96
C ASP A 480 -13.86 8.39 -15.12
N VAL A 481 -12.86 8.11 -14.29
CA VAL A 481 -12.18 9.16 -13.51
C VAL A 481 -11.50 10.18 -14.44
N TRP A 482 -10.88 9.71 -15.52
CA TRP A 482 -10.24 10.59 -16.51
C TRP A 482 -11.20 11.58 -17.11
N ALA A 483 -12.36 11.12 -17.55
CA ALA A 483 -13.37 11.92 -18.23
C ALA A 483 -14.20 12.79 -17.28
N ASN A 484 -14.65 12.20 -16.15
CA ASN A 484 -15.69 12.78 -15.30
C ASN A 484 -15.19 13.22 -13.92
N GLY A 485 -14.12 12.60 -13.41
CA GLY A 485 -13.60 12.79 -12.05
C GLY A 485 -12.25 13.49 -11.99
N SER A 486 -11.82 14.19 -13.05
CA SER A 486 -10.50 14.83 -13.04
C SER A 486 -10.46 16.15 -13.81
N ARG A 487 -9.39 16.92 -13.56
CA ARG A 487 -9.08 18.19 -14.24
C ARG A 487 -7.60 18.25 -14.63
N PRO A 488 -7.22 18.95 -15.70
CA PRO A 488 -5.82 19.07 -16.11
C PRO A 488 -4.93 19.65 -15.01
N VAL A 489 -3.71 19.12 -14.91
CA VAL A 489 -2.65 19.75 -14.09
C VAL A 489 -2.22 21.03 -14.79
N PRO A 490 -2.14 22.19 -14.09
CA PRO A 490 -1.64 23.43 -14.68
C PRO A 490 -0.27 23.22 -15.32
N ARG A 491 -0.10 23.73 -16.54
CA ARG A 491 1.16 23.58 -17.30
C ARG A 491 2.25 24.50 -16.79
N GLU A 492 1.86 25.61 -16.16
CA GLU A 492 2.80 26.62 -15.68
C GLU A 492 3.38 26.21 -14.33
N TRP A 493 4.67 26.49 -14.16
CA TRP A 493 5.35 26.31 -12.90
C TRP A 493 4.95 27.42 -11.92
N TRP A 494 4.24 27.09 -10.86
CA TRP A 494 3.68 28.07 -9.92
C TRP A 494 4.73 28.98 -9.27
N MET A 495 5.96 28.50 -9.03
CA MET A 495 7.04 29.30 -8.44
C MET A 495 7.63 30.33 -9.40
N ARG A 496 7.55 30.16 -10.71
CA ARG A 496 7.99 31.21 -11.67
C ARG A 496 7.15 32.48 -11.56
N ASN A 497 5.87 32.33 -11.27
CA ASN A 497 4.96 33.48 -11.09
C ASN A 497 5.30 34.27 -9.81
N VAL A 498 5.84 33.62 -8.78
CA VAL A 498 6.32 34.28 -7.57
C VAL A 498 7.65 34.98 -7.82
N ALA A 499 8.59 34.35 -8.53
CA ALA A 499 9.91 34.90 -8.83
C ALA A 499 9.88 36.06 -9.84
N SER A 500 8.91 36.09 -10.76
CA SER A 500 8.75 37.15 -11.78
C SER A 500 8.04 38.41 -11.26
N GLY A 501 7.66 38.47 -9.99
CA GLY A 501 6.98 39.62 -9.39
C GLY A 501 5.56 39.87 -9.91
N SER A 502 5.04 39.03 -10.81
CA SER A 502 3.63 39.04 -11.14
C SER A 502 2.89 38.33 -10.00
N ALA A 503 2.35 39.12 -9.07
CA ALA A 503 1.53 38.61 -7.99
C ALA A 503 0.42 37.75 -8.59
N ALA A 504 0.48 36.42 -8.34
CA ALA A 504 -0.70 35.60 -8.49
C ALA A 504 -1.79 36.24 -7.64
N THR A 505 -2.88 36.63 -8.27
CA THR A 505 -4.01 37.12 -7.50
C THR A 505 -4.47 36.01 -6.55
N PRO A 506 -5.02 36.32 -5.36
CA PRO A 506 -5.52 35.32 -4.43
C PRO A 506 -6.52 34.31 -5.03
N ALA A 507 -7.06 34.60 -6.22
CA ALA A 507 -7.91 33.71 -7.01
C ALA A 507 -7.15 32.54 -7.68
N ASP A 508 -5.83 32.62 -7.82
CA ASP A 508 -5.00 31.58 -8.48
C ASP A 508 -4.41 30.57 -7.47
N LEU A 509 -4.54 30.82 -6.18
CA LEU A 509 -4.27 29.82 -5.15
C LEU A 509 -5.50 28.91 -5.06
N PRO A 510 -5.35 27.59 -5.09
CA PRO A 510 -6.46 26.68 -4.88
C PRO A 510 -6.98 26.87 -3.44
N VAL A 511 -7.92 27.77 -3.27
CA VAL A 511 -8.70 27.87 -2.06
C VAL A 511 -9.60 26.66 -2.08
N SER A 512 -9.29 25.68 -1.22
CA SER A 512 -10.26 24.65 -0.85
C SER A 512 -11.53 25.39 -0.39
N ARG A 513 -12.55 25.42 -1.23
CA ARG A 513 -13.87 25.88 -0.83
C ARG A 513 -14.38 24.88 0.22
N LEU A 514 -14.02 25.09 1.45
CA LEU A 514 -14.80 24.66 2.60
C LEU A 514 -16.03 25.55 2.62
N SER A 515 -17.07 25.19 1.88
CA SER A 515 -18.42 25.67 2.14
C SER A 515 -18.99 24.80 3.26
N HIS A 516 -19.03 25.36 4.45
CA HIS A 516 -19.96 24.92 5.47
C HIS A 516 -21.39 25.36 5.13
N PRO A 517 -22.46 24.68 5.54
CA PRO A 517 -22.93 24.78 6.91
C PRO A 517 -22.62 23.59 7.81
#